data_f4334e9ee69310b7bc840a3579137a3a
#
_entry.id   f4334e9ee69310b7bc840a3579137a3a
#
_cell.length_a   1.000
_cell.length_b   1.000
_cell.length_c   1.000
_cell.angle_alpha   90.00
_cell.angle_beta   90.00
_cell.angle_gamma   90.00
#
_symmetry.space_group_name_H-M   'P 1'
#
loop_
_entity.id
_entity.type
_entity.pdbx_description
1 polymer ?
#
loop_
_entity_poly.entity_id
_entity_poly.type
_entity_poly.pdbx_seq_one_letter_code
_entity_poly.pdbx_strand_id
1 'polypeptide(L)'
;MSAKRTLTWRAGGWVIAGAVLVTLAVLGFALVGPLSGVRPVGDGRDPATYGFDLSGLILPREGLAASGNPRDFLAALDSPAVMPGSDMVQHNAKRRGKYVVTGDRVIGVFIGGVARAYPLRLMNVHEVCNDEIAGVPIAVTYSPLTDSAVVFDRRVGDRVITLGVSGLLYNSNTLYYDRGGEGHVPSLWSQLAFRAIAGPQSGTPLEPIPGVSVSNWGTWLTTHPQTQVVLPAESDERRMKSTSYERYWRDGRVDFPVVRLAPPPAERTTPIGTVSLRTGALFDQVMPPMTFVMAVRRADDWVVVPLPEIVRLCLPPTGFAETSGLGAPITWRAAPDLGAVIVSPPPNPVVIPCRWFAWDAFHPAPDGGSGEPAGAPAAASPTGP
;
A
#
# COMPACT_ATOMS: atom_id res chain seq x y z
N MET A 1 -64.77 -2.14 37.35
CA MET A 1 -63.73 -3.17 37.62
C MET A 1 -62.94 -3.38 36.33
N SER A 2 -61.71 -2.87 36.28
CA SER A 2 -60.80 -3.01 35.10
C SER A 2 -60.08 -4.33 35.16
N ALA A 3 -60.32 -5.24 34.22
CA ALA A 3 -59.67 -6.53 34.15
C ALA A 3 -58.17 -6.30 33.76
N LYS A 4 -57.28 -6.61 34.66
CA LYS A 4 -55.82 -6.65 34.36
C LYS A 4 -55.59 -7.79 33.33
N ARG A 5 -55.30 -7.40 32.07
CA ARG A 5 -54.80 -8.33 31.06
C ARG A 5 -53.44 -8.86 31.49
N THR A 6 -53.37 -10.08 31.99
CA THR A 6 -52.11 -10.75 32.24
C THR A 6 -51.53 -11.21 30.89
N LEU A 7 -50.33 -10.76 30.59
CA LEU A 7 -49.62 -11.18 29.38
C LEU A 7 -49.20 -12.66 29.58
N THR A 8 -49.87 -13.57 28.89
CA THR A 8 -49.51 -14.99 28.91
C THR A 8 -48.56 -15.31 27.76
N TRP A 9 -47.74 -16.33 27.91
CA TRP A 9 -46.79 -16.78 26.88
C TRP A 9 -47.48 -17.01 25.51
N ARG A 10 -48.69 -17.55 25.51
CA ARG A 10 -49.52 -17.74 24.30
C ARG A 10 -50.14 -16.46 23.74
N ALA A 11 -50.20 -15.38 24.51
CA ALA A 11 -50.70 -14.06 24.09
C ALA A 11 -49.60 -13.07 23.68
N GLY A 12 -48.44 -13.55 23.22
CA GLY A 12 -47.36 -12.73 22.71
C GLY A 12 -46.18 -12.56 23.70
N GLY A 13 -46.20 -13.18 24.87
CA GLY A 13 -45.08 -13.09 25.84
C GLY A 13 -43.74 -13.57 25.29
N TRP A 14 -43.74 -14.50 24.33
CA TRP A 14 -42.53 -14.98 23.65
C TRP A 14 -41.90 -13.92 22.76
N VAL A 15 -42.70 -12.98 22.17
CA VAL A 15 -42.17 -11.86 21.35
C VAL A 15 -41.40 -10.90 22.23
N ILE A 16 -41.95 -10.57 23.40
CA ILE A 16 -41.30 -9.71 24.38
C ILE A 16 -40.01 -10.36 24.91
N ALA A 17 -40.07 -11.66 25.25
CA ALA A 17 -38.88 -12.36 25.68
C ALA A 17 -37.82 -12.45 24.58
N GLY A 18 -38.19 -12.65 23.32
CA GLY A 18 -37.28 -12.57 22.17
C GLY A 18 -36.68 -11.19 21.98
N ALA A 19 -37.48 -10.13 22.08
CA ALA A 19 -37.00 -8.77 21.98
C ALA A 19 -36.00 -8.43 23.11
N VAL A 20 -36.27 -8.83 24.34
CA VAL A 20 -35.37 -8.66 25.50
C VAL A 20 -34.05 -9.42 25.27
N LEU A 21 -34.12 -10.67 24.78
CA LEU A 21 -32.93 -11.46 24.49
C LEU A 21 -32.06 -10.83 23.39
N VAL A 22 -32.68 -10.32 22.31
CA VAL A 22 -31.97 -9.61 21.25
C VAL A 22 -31.36 -8.31 21.80
N THR A 23 -32.10 -7.57 22.60
CA THR A 23 -31.58 -6.33 23.24
C THR A 23 -30.39 -6.63 24.15
N LEU A 24 -30.47 -7.67 24.97
CA LEU A 24 -29.38 -8.10 25.84
C LEU A 24 -28.17 -8.61 25.04
N ALA A 25 -28.39 -9.29 23.93
CA ALA A 25 -27.31 -9.73 23.03
C ALA A 25 -26.63 -8.53 22.36
N VAL A 26 -27.40 -7.54 21.89
CA VAL A 26 -26.86 -6.30 21.30
C VAL A 26 -26.10 -5.49 22.35
N LEU A 27 -26.66 -5.33 23.55
CA LEU A 27 -25.98 -4.66 24.68
C LEU A 27 -24.71 -5.41 25.10
N GLY A 28 -24.77 -6.74 25.21
CA GLY A 28 -23.62 -7.58 25.50
C GLY A 28 -22.52 -7.42 24.45
N PHE A 29 -22.87 -7.44 23.16
CA PHE A 29 -21.96 -7.21 22.05
C PHE A 29 -21.37 -5.78 22.08
N ALA A 30 -22.19 -4.76 22.35
CA ALA A 30 -21.76 -3.38 22.47
C ALA A 30 -20.82 -3.13 23.67
N LEU A 31 -20.92 -3.94 24.72
CA LEU A 31 -20.09 -3.86 25.91
C LEU A 31 -18.80 -4.69 25.81
N VAL A 32 -18.67 -5.60 24.86
CA VAL A 32 -17.45 -6.43 24.68
C VAL A 32 -16.23 -5.54 24.45
N GLY A 33 -16.34 -4.55 23.60
CA GLY A 33 -15.24 -3.59 23.33
C GLY A 33 -14.80 -2.81 24.57
N PRO A 34 -15.72 -2.08 25.27
CA PRO A 34 -15.40 -1.37 26.51
C PRO A 34 -14.91 -2.27 27.66
N LEU A 35 -15.44 -3.48 27.78
CA LEU A 35 -15.06 -4.43 28.83
C LEU A 35 -13.76 -5.19 28.54
N SER A 36 -13.38 -5.35 27.27
CA SER A 36 -12.09 -5.95 26.88
C SER A 36 -10.89 -5.04 27.19
N GLY A 37 -11.13 -3.77 27.58
CA GLY A 37 -10.08 -2.81 27.92
C GLY A 37 -9.26 -2.32 26.73
N VAL A 38 -9.44 -2.88 25.54
CA VAL A 38 -8.75 -2.46 24.31
C VAL A 38 -9.49 -1.26 23.73
N ARG A 39 -9.03 -0.06 24.05
CA ARG A 39 -9.53 1.16 23.38
C ARG A 39 -8.78 1.33 22.07
N PRO A 40 -9.50 1.53 20.94
CA PRO A 40 -8.85 1.90 19.68
C PRO A 40 -8.02 3.17 19.87
N VAL A 41 -6.80 3.19 19.37
CA VAL A 41 -5.94 4.38 19.39
C VAL A 41 -6.20 5.18 18.11
N GLY A 42 -6.59 6.45 18.26
CA GLY A 42 -7.01 7.31 17.14
C GLY A 42 -8.51 7.32 16.92
N ASP A 43 -9.06 8.54 16.73
CA ASP A 43 -10.50 8.79 16.58
C ASP A 43 -10.97 8.78 15.10
N GLY A 44 -10.07 8.52 14.15
CA GLY A 44 -10.32 8.56 12.71
C GLY A 44 -10.28 9.95 12.10
N ARG A 45 -10.06 11.03 12.88
CA ARG A 45 -10.17 12.41 12.40
C ARG A 45 -8.94 13.27 12.72
N ASP A 46 -8.51 13.28 13.98
CA ASP A 46 -7.38 14.10 14.40
C ASP A 46 -6.12 13.24 14.54
N PRO A 47 -5.07 13.48 13.74
CA PRO A 47 -3.79 12.78 13.84
C PRO A 47 -3.16 12.81 15.24
N ALA A 48 -3.45 13.83 16.07
CA ALA A 48 -2.91 13.92 17.42
C ALA A 48 -3.44 12.84 18.37
N THR A 49 -4.58 12.21 18.05
CA THR A 49 -5.21 11.16 18.87
C THR A 49 -4.59 9.77 18.68
N TYR A 50 -3.66 9.62 17.73
CA TYR A 50 -3.07 8.32 17.36
C TYR A 50 -1.88 7.88 18.20
N GLY A 51 -1.50 8.67 19.22
CA GLY A 51 -0.44 8.32 20.17
C GLY A 51 0.98 8.36 19.59
N PHE A 52 1.19 9.16 18.53
CA PHE A 52 2.51 9.44 17.98
C PHE A 52 2.99 10.81 18.44
N ASP A 53 4.29 10.93 18.68
CA ASP A 53 4.91 12.25 18.89
C ASP A 53 5.09 12.95 17.53
N LEU A 54 4.22 13.92 17.28
CA LEU A 54 4.23 14.72 16.05
C LEU A 54 5.01 16.05 16.19
N SER A 55 5.63 16.31 17.33
CA SER A 55 6.38 17.55 17.58
C SER A 55 7.61 17.66 16.66
N GLY A 56 8.24 16.52 16.37
CA GLY A 56 9.38 16.37 15.46
C GLY A 56 9.01 15.97 14.03
N LEU A 57 7.79 16.26 13.57
CA LEU A 57 7.40 15.98 12.18
C LEU A 57 8.26 16.78 11.20
N ILE A 58 9.04 16.07 10.35
CA ILE A 58 10.01 16.68 9.42
C ILE A 58 9.42 17.06 8.05
N LEU A 59 8.15 16.76 7.82
CA LEU A 59 7.43 17.10 6.59
C LEU A 59 6.31 18.12 6.90
N PRO A 60 5.86 18.91 5.90
CA PRO A 60 4.77 19.86 6.07
C PRO A 60 3.51 19.21 6.67
N ARG A 61 2.96 19.83 7.72
CA ARG A 61 1.83 19.25 8.47
C ARG A 61 0.55 19.11 7.65
N GLU A 62 0.40 19.92 6.63
CA GLU A 62 -0.75 19.97 5.73
C GLU A 62 -0.95 18.68 4.91
N GLY A 63 0.12 17.90 4.71
CA GLY A 63 0.05 16.60 4.05
C GLY A 63 -0.39 15.45 4.97
N LEU A 64 -0.42 15.66 6.30
CA LEU A 64 -0.77 14.65 7.29
C LEU A 64 -2.29 14.60 7.49
N ALA A 65 -2.89 13.43 7.41
CA ALA A 65 -4.32 13.22 7.62
C ALA A 65 -4.61 11.90 8.35
N ALA A 66 -5.72 11.83 9.05
CA ALA A 66 -6.27 10.58 9.55
C ALA A 66 -7.07 9.88 8.44
N SER A 67 -6.94 8.55 8.35
CA SER A 67 -7.58 7.74 7.29
C SER A 67 -9.07 7.48 7.51
N GLY A 68 -9.66 7.99 8.58
CA GLY A 68 -11.01 7.63 9.01
C GLY A 68 -11.06 6.39 9.92
N ASN A 69 -9.93 5.72 10.13
CA ASN A 69 -9.83 4.48 10.90
C ASN A 69 -8.82 4.62 12.05
N PRO A 70 -8.97 3.90 13.16
CA PRO A 70 -7.98 3.90 14.22
C PRO A 70 -6.68 3.19 13.80
N ARG A 71 -5.65 3.32 14.60
CA ARG A 71 -4.39 2.56 14.49
C ARG A 71 -4.69 1.06 14.53
N ASP A 72 -3.96 0.28 13.72
CA ASP A 72 -4.12 -1.18 13.58
C ASP A 72 -5.54 -1.65 13.16
N PHE A 73 -6.33 -0.78 12.49
CA PHE A 73 -7.61 -1.21 11.90
C PHE A 73 -7.44 -2.31 10.86
N LEU A 74 -6.27 -2.38 10.25
CA LEU A 74 -5.76 -3.50 9.48
C LEU A 74 -4.61 -4.15 10.23
N ALA A 75 -4.76 -5.42 10.57
CA ALA A 75 -3.69 -6.18 11.19
C ALA A 75 -2.56 -6.43 10.17
N ALA A 76 -1.33 -6.08 10.54
CA ALA A 76 -0.17 -6.45 9.74
C ALA A 76 -0.04 -7.98 9.63
N LEU A 77 0.44 -8.47 8.48
CA LEU A 77 0.87 -9.87 8.36
C LEU A 77 2.28 -10.02 8.93
N ASP A 78 2.48 -11.03 9.75
CA ASP A 78 3.78 -11.36 10.30
C ASP A 78 4.13 -12.82 9.97
N SER A 79 5.24 -13.02 9.28
CA SER A 79 5.74 -14.35 8.88
C SER A 79 4.65 -15.23 8.25
N PRO A 80 4.05 -14.79 7.13
CA PRO A 80 2.90 -15.44 6.55
C PRO A 80 3.20 -16.86 6.05
N ALA A 81 2.20 -17.72 6.06
CA ALA A 81 2.31 -19.03 5.41
C ALA A 81 2.47 -18.83 3.89
N VAL A 82 3.30 -19.69 3.28
CA VAL A 82 3.54 -19.69 1.84
C VAL A 82 3.36 -21.08 1.25
N MET A 83 3.09 -21.14 -0.06
CA MET A 83 3.06 -22.39 -0.80
C MET A 83 3.79 -22.25 -2.14
N PRO A 84 4.25 -23.35 -2.78
CA PRO A 84 4.76 -23.29 -4.14
C PRO A 84 3.71 -22.76 -5.12
N GLY A 85 4.11 -21.86 -6.02
CA GLY A 85 3.21 -21.29 -7.03
C GLY A 85 2.64 -22.34 -7.99
N SER A 86 3.39 -23.40 -8.27
CA SER A 86 2.95 -24.57 -9.04
C SER A 86 1.69 -25.23 -8.50
N ASP A 87 1.49 -25.18 -7.16
CA ASP A 87 0.39 -25.86 -6.49
C ASP A 87 -0.90 -25.03 -6.49
N MET A 88 -0.84 -23.76 -6.94
CA MET A 88 -1.97 -22.84 -6.89
C MET A 88 -3.19 -23.34 -7.69
N VAL A 89 -2.97 -23.98 -8.82
CA VAL A 89 -4.07 -24.54 -9.64
C VAL A 89 -4.83 -25.61 -8.85
N GLN A 90 -4.11 -26.54 -8.20
CA GLN A 90 -4.70 -27.59 -7.38
C GLN A 90 -5.34 -27.03 -6.10
N HIS A 91 -4.70 -26.04 -5.47
CA HIS A 91 -5.25 -25.32 -4.33
C HIS A 91 -6.60 -24.68 -4.66
N ASN A 92 -6.69 -23.98 -5.78
CA ASN A 92 -7.91 -23.35 -6.26
C ASN A 92 -9.03 -24.39 -6.61
N ALA A 93 -8.66 -25.56 -7.11
CA ALA A 93 -9.62 -26.62 -7.46
C ALA A 93 -10.32 -27.23 -6.24
N LYS A 94 -9.69 -27.20 -5.07
CA LYS A 94 -10.22 -27.72 -3.81
C LYS A 94 -11.11 -26.74 -3.04
N ARG A 95 -11.26 -25.50 -3.53
CA ARG A 95 -11.96 -24.42 -2.83
C ARG A 95 -13.19 -23.94 -3.61
N ARG A 96 -14.20 -23.44 -2.90
CA ARG A 96 -15.37 -22.81 -3.53
C ARG A 96 -15.05 -21.47 -4.20
N GLY A 97 -13.98 -20.80 -3.78
CA GLY A 97 -13.49 -19.56 -4.35
C GLY A 97 -12.03 -19.69 -4.73
N LYS A 98 -11.65 -19.16 -5.89
CA LYS A 98 -10.25 -19.12 -6.32
C LYS A 98 -9.50 -18.05 -5.53
N TYR A 99 -8.32 -18.40 -5.02
CA TYR A 99 -7.48 -17.46 -4.27
C TYR A 99 -6.71 -16.53 -5.22
N VAL A 100 -5.87 -17.08 -6.09
CA VAL A 100 -5.11 -16.30 -7.09
C VAL A 100 -5.32 -16.91 -8.46
N VAL A 101 -5.71 -16.08 -9.43
CA VAL A 101 -5.86 -16.47 -10.84
C VAL A 101 -4.92 -15.66 -11.72
N THR A 102 -4.75 -16.10 -12.98
CA THR A 102 -3.77 -15.55 -13.94
C THR A 102 -3.79 -14.01 -14.03
N GLY A 103 -4.98 -13.39 -13.99
CA GLY A 103 -5.14 -11.94 -14.10
C GLY A 103 -5.02 -11.17 -12.77
N ASP A 104 -4.94 -11.84 -11.63
CA ASP A 104 -4.85 -11.17 -10.34
C ASP A 104 -3.51 -10.47 -10.17
N ARG A 105 -3.52 -9.23 -9.68
CA ARG A 105 -2.29 -8.47 -9.41
C ARG A 105 -1.54 -9.02 -8.21
N VAL A 106 -0.22 -9.06 -8.33
CA VAL A 106 0.70 -9.47 -7.27
C VAL A 106 1.86 -8.49 -7.15
N ILE A 107 2.37 -8.31 -5.92
CA ILE A 107 3.70 -7.78 -5.67
C ILE A 107 4.64 -8.97 -5.69
N GLY A 108 5.54 -9.01 -6.65
CA GLY A 108 6.58 -10.02 -6.76
C GLY A 108 7.90 -9.51 -6.16
N VAL A 109 8.56 -10.34 -5.38
CA VAL A 109 9.85 -10.04 -4.73
C VAL A 109 10.83 -11.14 -5.09
N PHE A 110 12.02 -10.76 -5.57
CA PHE A 110 13.09 -11.69 -5.92
C PHE A 110 14.39 -11.31 -5.20
N ILE A 111 14.77 -12.09 -4.19
CA ILE A 111 15.93 -11.84 -3.34
C ILE A 111 16.70 -13.15 -3.16
N GLY A 112 18.03 -13.11 -3.33
CA GLY A 112 18.89 -14.26 -3.05
C GLY A 112 18.52 -15.54 -3.80
N GLY A 113 17.96 -15.43 -5.02
CA GLY A 113 17.49 -16.55 -5.81
C GLY A 113 16.09 -17.06 -5.44
N VAL A 114 15.44 -16.49 -4.42
CA VAL A 114 14.07 -16.87 -3.99
C VAL A 114 13.06 -15.86 -4.50
N ALA A 115 12.07 -16.35 -5.22
CA ALA A 115 10.92 -15.56 -5.69
C ALA A 115 9.71 -15.78 -4.77
N ARG A 116 9.01 -14.69 -4.38
CA ARG A 116 7.78 -14.75 -3.60
C ARG A 116 6.77 -13.73 -4.09
N ALA A 117 5.51 -14.14 -4.20
CA ALA A 117 4.39 -13.29 -4.62
C ALA A 117 3.45 -12.99 -3.46
N TYR A 118 3.07 -11.73 -3.34
CA TYR A 118 2.10 -11.20 -2.38
C TYR A 118 0.89 -10.71 -3.17
N PRO A 119 -0.24 -11.44 -3.18
CA PRO A 119 -1.42 -11.02 -3.93
C PRO A 119 -1.95 -9.67 -3.44
N LEU A 120 -2.18 -8.72 -4.37
CA LEU A 120 -2.63 -7.36 -4.00
C LEU A 120 -3.97 -7.39 -3.25
N ARG A 121 -4.85 -8.34 -3.56
CA ARG A 121 -6.10 -8.53 -2.84
C ARG A 121 -5.89 -8.82 -1.35
N LEU A 122 -4.82 -9.55 -1.01
CA LEU A 122 -4.41 -9.77 0.38
C LEU A 122 -3.79 -8.49 0.95
N MET A 123 -2.93 -7.83 0.20
CA MET A 123 -2.30 -6.58 0.64
C MET A 123 -3.30 -5.43 0.82
N ASN A 124 -4.43 -5.42 0.11
CA ASN A 124 -5.52 -4.45 0.33
C ASN A 124 -6.15 -4.53 1.73
N VAL A 125 -6.03 -5.65 2.43
CA VAL A 125 -6.63 -5.86 3.74
C VAL A 125 -5.62 -5.96 4.89
N HIS A 126 -4.34 -5.79 4.57
CA HIS A 126 -3.24 -5.79 5.55
C HIS A 126 -2.30 -4.59 5.42
N GLU A 127 -2.09 -4.08 4.19
CA GLU A 127 -1.20 -2.97 3.80
C GLU A 127 0.28 -3.17 4.15
N VAL A 128 0.62 -4.03 5.09
CA VAL A 128 2.00 -4.39 5.43
C VAL A 128 2.13 -5.88 5.76
N CYS A 129 3.20 -6.49 5.22
CA CYS A 129 3.61 -7.86 5.53
C CYS A 129 5.07 -7.86 5.97
N ASN A 130 5.32 -8.20 7.24
CA ASN A 130 6.66 -8.42 7.78
C ASN A 130 7.04 -9.87 7.51
N ASP A 131 8.05 -10.07 6.68
CA ASP A 131 8.46 -11.39 6.21
C ASP A 131 9.99 -11.53 6.23
N GLU A 132 10.49 -12.69 5.83
CA GLU A 132 11.89 -12.97 5.61
C GLU A 132 12.07 -13.78 4.32
N ILE A 133 12.96 -13.35 3.43
CA ILE A 133 13.31 -14.05 2.20
C ILE A 133 14.82 -14.22 2.14
N ALA A 134 15.29 -15.44 1.98
CA ALA A 134 16.72 -15.79 1.89
C ALA A 134 17.57 -15.18 3.03
N GLY A 135 17.03 -15.14 4.27
CA GLY A 135 17.70 -14.58 5.44
C GLY A 135 17.68 -13.04 5.51
N VAL A 136 16.96 -12.37 4.60
CA VAL A 136 16.78 -10.92 4.63
C VAL A 136 15.41 -10.59 5.24
N PRO A 137 15.37 -9.90 6.40
CA PRO A 137 14.11 -9.46 6.99
C PRO A 137 13.54 -8.30 6.18
N ILE A 138 12.35 -8.46 5.64
CA ILE A 138 11.69 -7.48 4.76
C ILE A 138 10.34 -7.03 5.27
N ALA A 139 9.94 -5.82 4.91
CA ALA A 139 8.57 -5.35 5.01
C ALA A 139 8.03 -5.07 3.61
N VAL A 140 7.08 -5.89 3.15
CA VAL A 140 6.31 -5.61 1.94
C VAL A 140 5.19 -4.66 2.31
N THR A 141 5.26 -3.43 1.82
CA THR A 141 4.27 -2.38 2.09
C THR A 141 3.47 -2.07 0.84
N TYR A 142 2.18 -1.82 1.03
CA TYR A 142 1.28 -1.44 -0.05
C TYR A 142 0.30 -0.37 0.42
N SER A 143 0.25 0.74 -0.30
CA SER A 143 -0.71 1.82 -0.05
C SER A 143 -1.73 1.85 -1.18
N PRO A 144 -2.97 1.41 -0.94
CA PRO A 144 -3.98 1.27 -2.00
C PRO A 144 -4.38 2.59 -2.65
N LEU A 145 -4.43 3.70 -1.90
CA LEU A 145 -4.82 5.01 -2.43
C LEU A 145 -3.82 5.54 -3.47
N THR A 146 -2.56 5.27 -3.27
CA THR A 146 -1.48 5.66 -4.18
C THR A 146 -1.06 4.52 -5.13
N ASP A 147 -1.70 3.35 -4.99
CA ASP A 147 -1.35 2.10 -5.70
C ASP A 147 0.17 1.85 -5.68
N SER A 148 0.80 2.15 -4.54
CA SER A 148 2.25 2.07 -4.39
C SER A 148 2.67 0.84 -3.61
N ALA A 149 3.68 0.14 -4.13
CA ALA A 149 4.31 -0.99 -3.48
C ALA A 149 5.79 -0.72 -3.27
N VAL A 150 6.23 -0.79 -2.02
CA VAL A 150 7.65 -0.69 -1.66
C VAL A 150 8.00 -1.82 -0.72
N VAL A 151 9.12 -2.45 -0.96
CA VAL A 151 9.65 -3.47 -0.06
C VAL A 151 10.91 -2.93 0.59
N PHE A 152 10.94 -2.95 1.91
CA PHE A 152 12.03 -2.41 2.70
C PHE A 152 12.84 -3.50 3.40
N ASP A 153 14.13 -3.26 3.57
CA ASP A 153 14.92 -3.97 4.58
C ASP A 153 14.46 -3.47 5.96
N ARG A 154 14.10 -4.41 6.84
CA ARG A 154 13.63 -4.06 8.20
C ARG A 154 14.78 -3.80 9.20
N ARG A 155 16.02 -3.94 8.78
CA ARG A 155 17.17 -3.61 9.60
C ARG A 155 17.36 -2.09 9.68
N VAL A 156 17.25 -1.55 10.89
CA VAL A 156 17.44 -0.13 11.18
C VAL A 156 18.44 -0.03 12.33
N GLY A 157 19.66 0.42 12.03
CA GLY A 157 20.79 0.29 12.97
C GLY A 157 20.99 -1.17 13.35
N ASP A 158 21.08 -1.44 14.64
CA ASP A 158 21.31 -2.80 15.19
C ASP A 158 20.01 -3.58 15.43
N ARG A 159 18.87 -3.09 14.97
CA ARG A 159 17.55 -3.69 15.24
C ARG A 159 16.84 -4.09 13.96
N VAL A 160 16.05 -5.16 14.05
CA VAL A 160 15.05 -5.51 13.05
C VAL A 160 13.70 -4.97 13.53
N ILE A 161 13.16 -3.96 12.84
CA ILE A 161 11.86 -3.39 13.17
C ILE A 161 10.72 -4.24 12.60
N THR A 162 9.55 -4.12 13.22
CA THR A 162 8.32 -4.75 12.74
C THR A 162 7.28 -3.65 12.53
N LEU A 163 6.80 -3.52 11.30
CA LEU A 163 5.89 -2.45 10.93
C LEU A 163 4.43 -2.81 11.19
N GLY A 164 3.63 -1.81 11.55
CA GLY A 164 2.17 -1.86 11.66
C GLY A 164 1.52 -0.71 10.91
N VAL A 165 0.20 -0.77 10.73
CA VAL A 165 -0.59 0.27 10.04
C VAL A 165 -1.00 1.35 11.04
N SER A 166 -0.53 2.57 10.81
CA SER A 166 -0.72 3.67 11.78
C SER A 166 -2.13 4.22 11.82
N GLY A 167 -2.95 4.02 10.78
CA GLY A 167 -4.24 4.70 10.60
C GLY A 167 -4.10 6.14 10.09
N LEU A 168 -2.87 6.60 9.84
CA LEU A 168 -2.57 7.93 9.29
C LEU A 168 -2.07 7.83 7.85
N LEU A 169 -2.25 8.91 7.13
CA LEU A 169 -1.80 9.10 5.74
C LEU A 169 -0.91 10.34 5.67
N TYR A 170 0.05 10.32 4.76
CA TYR A 170 0.76 11.51 4.32
C TYR A 170 0.73 11.58 2.79
N ASN A 171 0.25 12.69 2.23
CA ASN A 171 0.03 12.84 0.78
C ASN A 171 -0.78 11.67 0.19
N SER A 172 -1.88 11.28 0.83
CA SER A 172 -2.72 10.12 0.47
C SER A 172 -2.00 8.77 0.54
N ASN A 173 -0.75 8.71 0.99
CA ASN A 173 0.04 7.49 1.12
C ASN A 173 0.01 6.98 2.56
N THR A 174 -0.13 5.68 2.76
CA THR A 174 -0.20 5.06 4.09
C THR A 174 1.08 5.29 4.88
N LEU A 175 0.92 5.73 6.12
CA LEU A 175 1.99 5.76 7.10
C LEU A 175 2.00 4.48 7.92
N TYR A 176 3.18 3.95 8.12
CA TYR A 176 3.44 2.81 8.97
C TYR A 176 4.05 3.27 10.31
N TYR A 177 4.09 2.38 11.29
CA TYR A 177 4.80 2.63 12.54
C TYR A 177 5.57 1.40 12.98
N ASP A 178 6.66 1.57 13.69
CA ASP A 178 7.41 0.46 14.27
C ASP A 178 6.72 -0.01 15.55
N ARG A 179 6.32 -1.29 15.54
CA ARG A 179 5.71 -1.95 16.71
C ARG A 179 6.79 -2.35 17.71
N GLY A 180 6.46 -2.26 18.99
CA GLY A 180 7.35 -2.65 20.08
C GLY A 180 6.58 -3.13 21.30
N GLY A 181 7.31 -3.63 22.30
CA GLY A 181 6.77 -4.05 23.59
C GLY A 181 6.44 -2.88 24.51
N GLU A 182 6.17 -3.19 25.77
CA GLU A 182 5.87 -2.20 26.81
C GLU A 182 6.99 -1.14 26.91
N GLY A 183 6.59 0.12 26.97
CA GLY A 183 7.51 1.26 27.02
C GLY A 183 8.09 1.69 25.67
N HIS A 184 7.79 1.00 24.58
CA HIS A 184 8.22 1.43 23.26
C HIS A 184 7.45 2.66 22.79
N VAL A 185 8.19 3.71 22.39
CA VAL A 185 7.62 4.91 21.76
C VAL A 185 7.76 4.75 20.26
N PRO A 186 6.65 4.59 19.52
CA PRO A 186 6.71 4.32 18.09
C PRO A 186 7.03 5.57 17.28
N SER A 187 7.68 5.38 16.13
CA SER A 187 7.88 6.40 15.12
C SER A 187 6.96 6.18 13.93
N LEU A 188 6.63 7.24 13.19
CA LEU A 188 5.90 7.17 11.94
C LEU A 188 6.87 7.05 10.76
N TRP A 189 6.63 6.04 9.92
CA TRP A 189 7.45 5.72 8.75
C TRP A 189 6.67 5.99 7.48
N SER A 190 7.24 6.79 6.60
CA SER A 190 6.66 7.11 5.29
C SER A 190 7.22 6.19 4.22
N GLN A 191 6.31 5.54 3.49
CA GLN A 191 6.67 4.65 2.38
C GLN A 191 7.41 5.39 1.28
N LEU A 192 6.85 6.52 0.80
CA LEU A 192 7.42 7.25 -0.35
C LEU A 192 8.46 8.29 0.03
N ALA A 193 8.58 8.68 1.32
CA ALA A 193 9.71 9.47 1.78
C ALA A 193 10.93 8.60 2.16
N PHE A 194 10.80 7.28 2.19
CA PHE A 194 11.85 6.31 2.51
C PHE A 194 12.53 6.57 3.86
N ARG A 195 11.77 7.02 4.86
CA ARG A 195 12.28 7.34 6.20
C ARG A 195 11.19 7.46 7.25
N ALA A 196 11.62 7.48 8.50
CA ALA A 196 10.77 7.93 9.60
C ALA A 196 10.55 9.44 9.49
N ILE A 197 9.30 9.89 9.67
CA ILE A 197 8.93 11.31 9.54
C ILE A 197 8.55 11.97 10.87
N ALA A 198 8.30 11.18 11.92
CA ALA A 198 7.98 11.67 13.25
C ALA A 198 8.35 10.62 14.31
N GLY A 199 8.44 11.02 15.55
CA GLY A 199 8.80 10.17 16.69
C GLY A 199 10.31 10.02 16.90
N PRO A 200 10.76 9.11 17.79
CA PRO A 200 12.18 8.98 18.16
C PRO A 200 13.15 8.67 17.01
N GLN A 201 12.66 8.02 15.96
CA GLN A 201 13.47 7.68 14.77
C GLN A 201 13.35 8.73 13.65
N SER A 202 12.73 9.90 13.91
CA SER A 202 12.53 10.93 12.87
C SER A 202 13.81 11.23 12.10
N GLY A 203 13.74 11.20 10.77
CA GLY A 203 14.88 11.37 9.85
C GLY A 203 15.63 10.07 9.50
N THR A 204 15.48 9.01 10.28
CA THR A 204 16.16 7.72 10.01
C THR A 204 15.69 7.14 8.68
N PRO A 205 16.60 6.76 7.75
CA PRO A 205 16.22 6.17 6.47
C PRO A 205 15.66 4.75 6.65
N LEU A 206 14.75 4.38 5.76
CA LEU A 206 14.26 3.01 5.57
C LEU A 206 14.57 2.62 4.13
N GLU A 207 15.47 1.65 3.97
CA GLU A 207 16.07 1.37 2.66
C GLU A 207 15.16 0.47 1.82
N PRO A 208 14.71 0.94 0.63
CA PRO A 208 13.98 0.10 -0.29
C PRO A 208 14.93 -0.92 -0.96
N ILE A 209 14.48 -2.16 -1.06
CA ILE A 209 15.28 -3.25 -1.65
C ILE A 209 15.01 -3.38 -3.17
N PRO A 210 15.99 -3.89 -3.93
CA PRO A 210 15.82 -4.19 -5.35
C PRO A 210 15.00 -5.46 -5.59
N GLY A 211 14.64 -5.73 -6.85
CA GLY A 211 13.99 -6.97 -7.27
C GLY A 211 12.48 -7.03 -6.99
N VAL A 212 11.85 -5.86 -6.85
CA VAL A 212 10.41 -5.71 -6.65
C VAL A 212 9.70 -5.44 -7.98
N SER A 213 8.58 -6.12 -8.22
CA SER A 213 7.76 -5.96 -9.40
C SER A 213 6.27 -5.95 -9.01
N VAL A 214 5.45 -5.19 -9.72
CA VAL A 214 3.98 -5.32 -9.68
C VAL A 214 3.51 -5.78 -11.04
N SER A 215 2.79 -6.90 -11.09
CA SER A 215 2.31 -7.49 -12.34
C SER A 215 1.07 -8.36 -12.08
N ASN A 216 0.57 -9.05 -13.09
CA ASN A 216 -0.38 -10.13 -12.86
C ASN A 216 0.34 -11.45 -12.52
N TRP A 217 -0.39 -12.34 -11.83
CA TRP A 217 0.11 -13.65 -11.41
C TRP A 217 0.66 -14.49 -12.57
N GLY A 218 -0.02 -14.49 -13.72
CA GLY A 218 0.42 -15.27 -14.88
C GLY A 218 1.78 -14.84 -15.41
N THR A 219 2.00 -13.52 -15.54
CA THR A 219 3.29 -12.96 -15.96
C THR A 219 4.38 -13.24 -14.94
N TRP A 220 4.07 -13.06 -13.64
CA TRP A 220 5.01 -13.35 -12.57
C TRP A 220 5.41 -14.83 -12.53
N LEU A 221 4.43 -15.75 -12.54
CA LEU A 221 4.67 -17.19 -12.50
C LEU A 221 5.47 -17.68 -13.72
N THR A 222 5.20 -17.12 -14.91
CA THR A 222 5.96 -17.45 -16.12
C THR A 222 7.42 -16.99 -16.02
N THR A 223 7.66 -15.84 -15.39
CA THR A 223 9.00 -15.29 -15.21
C THR A 223 9.76 -16.00 -14.08
N HIS A 224 9.04 -16.38 -13.03
CA HIS A 224 9.58 -17.07 -11.84
C HIS A 224 8.80 -18.36 -11.55
N PRO A 225 9.05 -19.45 -12.32
CA PRO A 225 8.27 -20.70 -12.19
C PRO A 225 8.37 -21.37 -10.81
N GLN A 226 9.47 -21.13 -10.08
CA GLN A 226 9.68 -21.67 -8.74
C GLN A 226 9.23 -20.71 -7.63
N THR A 227 8.43 -19.71 -7.97
CA THR A 227 7.94 -18.73 -6.99
C THR A 227 7.10 -19.39 -5.90
N GLN A 228 7.18 -18.82 -4.71
CA GLN A 228 6.22 -19.07 -3.63
C GLN A 228 5.11 -18.02 -3.70
N VAL A 229 3.95 -18.32 -3.13
CA VAL A 229 2.84 -17.36 -2.96
C VAL A 229 2.39 -17.36 -1.51
N VAL A 230 2.18 -16.16 -0.97
CA VAL A 230 1.68 -15.95 0.39
C VAL A 230 0.21 -16.36 0.45
N LEU A 231 -0.17 -17.07 1.50
CA LEU A 231 -1.53 -17.54 1.73
C LEU A 231 -2.28 -16.62 2.70
N PRO A 232 -3.60 -16.43 2.50
CA PRO A 232 -4.46 -15.71 3.44
C PRO A 232 -4.76 -16.56 4.66
N ALA A 233 -5.04 -15.91 5.79
CA ALA A 233 -5.75 -16.55 6.87
C ALA A 233 -7.24 -16.76 6.46
N GLU A 234 -7.94 -17.68 7.11
CA GLU A 234 -9.35 -17.96 6.81
C GLU A 234 -10.24 -16.71 7.01
N SER A 235 -9.90 -15.88 8.00
CA SER A 235 -10.58 -14.60 8.28
C SER A 235 -10.50 -13.58 7.14
N ASP A 236 -9.47 -13.65 6.31
CA ASP A 236 -9.20 -12.66 5.27
C ASP A 236 -10.06 -12.84 4.02
N GLU A 237 -10.57 -14.06 3.78
CA GLU A 237 -11.29 -14.36 2.55
C GLU A 237 -12.51 -13.49 2.30
N ARG A 238 -13.28 -13.19 3.36
CA ARG A 238 -14.44 -12.28 3.26
C ARG A 238 -14.02 -10.84 3.00
N ARG A 239 -12.97 -10.38 3.68
CA ARG A 239 -12.45 -9.01 3.54
C ARG A 239 -11.89 -8.78 2.15
N MET A 240 -11.11 -9.70 1.61
CA MET A 240 -10.54 -9.61 0.26
C MET A 240 -11.60 -9.49 -0.84
N LYS A 241 -12.82 -10.05 -0.64
CA LYS A 241 -13.91 -9.94 -1.63
C LYS A 241 -14.61 -8.58 -1.64
N SER A 242 -14.60 -7.86 -0.52
CA SER A 242 -15.32 -6.59 -0.36
C SER A 242 -14.43 -5.36 -0.58
N THR A 243 -13.11 -5.53 -0.64
CA THR A 243 -12.16 -4.42 -0.72
C THR A 243 -11.59 -4.31 -2.13
N SER A 244 -11.92 -3.22 -2.84
CA SER A 244 -11.39 -2.90 -4.15
C SER A 244 -11.23 -1.39 -4.30
N TYR A 245 -10.08 -0.97 -4.85
CA TYR A 245 -9.75 0.43 -5.12
C TYR A 245 -9.80 0.79 -6.60
N GLU A 246 -10.20 -0.13 -7.49
CA GLU A 246 -10.23 0.07 -8.94
C GLU A 246 -11.14 1.23 -9.36
N ARG A 247 -12.29 1.40 -8.66
CA ARG A 247 -13.18 2.54 -8.90
C ARG A 247 -12.48 3.84 -8.54
N TYR A 248 -11.81 3.92 -7.38
CA TYR A 248 -11.09 5.09 -6.92
C TYR A 248 -10.05 5.54 -7.96
N TRP A 249 -9.23 4.60 -8.46
CA TRP A 249 -8.23 4.93 -9.48
C TRP A 249 -8.82 5.35 -10.81
N ARG A 250 -9.94 4.72 -11.22
CA ARG A 250 -10.65 5.05 -12.46
C ARG A 250 -11.32 6.42 -12.40
N ASP A 251 -11.93 6.75 -11.27
CA ASP A 251 -12.64 8.02 -11.08
C ASP A 251 -11.66 9.20 -11.01
N GLY A 252 -10.37 8.96 -10.80
CA GLY A 252 -9.30 9.95 -10.87
C GLY A 252 -9.30 10.97 -9.73
N ARG A 253 -10.09 10.73 -8.67
CA ARG A 253 -10.19 11.63 -7.51
C ARG A 253 -9.11 11.30 -6.49
N VAL A 254 -8.59 12.34 -5.85
CA VAL A 254 -7.71 12.22 -4.68
C VAL A 254 -8.50 12.73 -3.48
N ASP A 255 -8.85 11.82 -2.56
CA ASP A 255 -9.79 12.11 -1.45
C ASP A 255 -9.09 12.70 -0.21
N PHE A 256 -7.77 12.61 -0.11
CA PHE A 256 -6.97 13.11 1.01
C PHE A 256 -6.02 14.20 0.57
N PRO A 257 -5.53 15.04 1.51
CA PRO A 257 -4.58 16.11 1.21
C PRO A 257 -3.34 15.61 0.47
N VAL A 258 -2.90 16.39 -0.51
CA VAL A 258 -1.63 16.21 -1.22
C VAL A 258 -0.92 17.54 -1.27
N VAL A 259 0.26 17.60 -0.70
CA VAL A 259 1.15 18.77 -0.67
C VAL A 259 2.42 18.40 -1.40
N ARG A 260 2.76 19.14 -2.43
CA ARG A 260 4.02 18.94 -3.14
C ARG A 260 5.16 19.35 -2.22
N LEU A 261 6.07 18.45 -1.92
CA LEU A 261 7.22 18.73 -1.09
C LEU A 261 8.18 19.69 -1.84
N ALA A 262 8.94 20.48 -1.09
CA ALA A 262 10.00 21.24 -1.70
C ALA A 262 11.03 20.29 -2.33
N PRO A 263 11.58 20.61 -3.51
CA PRO A 263 12.67 19.83 -4.07
C PRO A 263 13.85 19.81 -3.09
N PRO A 264 14.64 18.71 -3.04
CA PRO A 264 15.83 18.68 -2.20
C PRO A 264 16.77 19.83 -2.58
N PRO A 265 17.59 20.35 -1.63
CA PRO A 265 18.54 21.41 -1.91
C PRO A 265 19.39 21.09 -3.14
N ALA A 266 19.77 22.16 -3.87
CA ALA A 266 20.39 22.11 -5.20
C ALA A 266 21.73 21.34 -5.34
N GLU A 267 22.22 20.68 -4.29
CA GLU A 267 23.39 19.80 -4.35
C GLU A 267 23.14 18.46 -5.08
N ARG A 268 21.87 18.16 -5.41
CA ARG A 268 21.48 17.01 -6.24
C ARG A 268 21.00 17.51 -7.60
N THR A 269 21.95 17.73 -8.48
CA THR A 269 21.76 18.41 -9.77
C THR A 269 21.35 17.49 -10.92
N THR A 270 20.54 16.46 -10.69
CA THR A 270 20.03 15.69 -11.83
C THR A 270 18.51 15.77 -11.87
N PRO A 271 17.90 16.25 -12.99
CA PRO A 271 16.46 16.34 -13.10
C PRO A 271 15.84 14.95 -12.94
N ILE A 272 14.87 14.84 -12.02
CA ILE A 272 13.95 13.71 -12.03
C ILE A 272 13.15 13.88 -13.31
N GLY A 273 13.56 13.18 -14.37
CA GLY A 273 12.93 13.26 -15.67
C GLY A 273 12.16 12.02 -15.98
N THR A 274 11.03 12.17 -16.64
CA THR A 274 10.38 11.07 -17.32
C THR A 274 11.18 10.76 -18.59
N VAL A 275 11.73 9.55 -18.70
CA VAL A 275 12.58 9.18 -19.86
C VAL A 275 11.73 8.47 -20.91
N SER A 276 11.85 8.94 -22.16
CA SER A 276 11.39 8.14 -23.31
C SER A 276 12.28 6.91 -23.45
N LEU A 277 11.71 5.73 -23.31
CA LEU A 277 12.42 4.46 -23.47
C LEU A 277 13.00 4.26 -24.89
N ARG A 278 12.51 5.04 -25.86
CA ARG A 278 12.92 4.95 -27.26
C ARG A 278 14.07 5.89 -27.64
N THR A 279 14.15 7.04 -27.02
CA THR A 279 15.09 8.11 -27.41
C THR A 279 16.02 8.55 -26.29
N GLY A 280 15.81 8.08 -25.05
CA GLY A 280 16.52 8.61 -23.89
C GLY A 280 16.18 10.06 -23.55
N ALA A 281 15.20 10.65 -24.25
CA ALA A 281 14.79 12.03 -24.03
C ALA A 281 13.84 12.12 -22.83
N LEU A 282 13.98 13.21 -22.06
CA LEU A 282 13.07 13.56 -20.98
C LEU A 282 11.69 13.92 -21.54
N PHE A 283 10.60 13.39 -20.94
CA PHE A 283 9.25 13.80 -21.29
C PHE A 283 8.92 15.11 -20.60
N ASP A 284 8.58 16.10 -21.41
CA ASP A 284 8.08 17.42 -20.95
C ASP A 284 6.54 17.44 -20.94
N GLN A 285 5.89 16.29 -20.70
CA GLN A 285 4.45 16.20 -20.70
C GLN A 285 3.91 16.06 -19.28
N VAL A 286 2.91 16.86 -18.96
CA VAL A 286 2.09 16.72 -17.76
C VAL A 286 1.37 15.38 -17.81
N MET A 287 1.77 14.45 -16.94
CA MET A 287 1.11 13.15 -16.84
C MET A 287 -0.21 13.28 -16.06
N PRO A 288 -1.27 12.56 -16.48
CA PRO A 288 -2.48 12.45 -15.66
C PRO A 288 -2.15 11.92 -14.25
N PRO A 289 -2.75 12.47 -13.19
CA PRO A 289 -2.41 12.13 -11.81
C PRO A 289 -2.45 10.64 -11.49
N MET A 290 -3.39 9.90 -12.07
CA MET A 290 -3.56 8.47 -11.85
C MET A 290 -2.74 7.59 -12.81
N THR A 291 -1.86 8.16 -13.62
CA THR A 291 -0.93 7.35 -14.44
C THR A 291 -0.09 6.45 -13.52
N PHE A 292 -0.10 5.15 -13.80
CA PHE A 292 0.75 4.21 -13.08
C PHE A 292 2.17 4.31 -13.62
N VAL A 293 3.13 4.49 -12.73
CA VAL A 293 4.53 4.72 -13.08
C VAL A 293 5.44 3.74 -12.35
N MET A 294 6.61 3.51 -12.92
CA MET A 294 7.74 2.81 -12.32
C MET A 294 8.84 3.84 -12.06
N ALA A 295 9.05 4.22 -10.81
CA ALA A 295 10.20 5.02 -10.45
C ALA A 295 11.41 4.11 -10.23
N VAL A 296 12.45 4.32 -11.01
CA VAL A 296 13.68 3.49 -11.04
C VAL A 296 14.82 4.29 -10.42
N ARG A 297 15.46 3.74 -9.40
CA ARG A 297 16.65 4.37 -8.79
C ARG A 297 17.87 4.17 -9.70
N ARG A 298 18.53 5.27 -10.01
CA ARG A 298 19.76 5.32 -10.81
C ARG A 298 20.83 6.09 -10.03
N ALA A 299 21.79 5.39 -9.46
CA ALA A 299 22.74 5.99 -8.51
C ALA A 299 22.00 6.75 -7.39
N ASP A 300 22.16 8.06 -7.33
CA ASP A 300 21.51 8.93 -6.32
C ASP A 300 20.19 9.55 -6.80
N ASP A 301 19.80 9.27 -8.05
CA ASP A 301 18.61 9.86 -8.69
C ASP A 301 17.53 8.83 -8.99
N TRP A 302 16.35 9.35 -9.33
CA TRP A 302 15.22 8.56 -9.77
C TRP A 302 14.81 8.92 -11.20
N VAL A 303 14.49 7.92 -11.98
CA VAL A 303 13.91 8.07 -13.31
C VAL A 303 12.53 7.45 -13.32
N VAL A 304 11.53 8.20 -13.75
CA VAL A 304 10.13 7.74 -13.79
C VAL A 304 9.77 7.26 -15.18
N VAL A 305 9.29 6.03 -15.27
CA VAL A 305 8.87 5.40 -16.53
C VAL A 305 7.36 5.12 -16.45
N PRO A 306 6.53 5.77 -17.27
CA PRO A 306 5.10 5.47 -17.30
C PRO A 306 4.82 4.03 -17.77
N LEU A 307 3.94 3.32 -17.07
CA LEU A 307 3.56 1.95 -17.45
C LEU A 307 3.02 1.85 -18.89
N PRO A 308 2.19 2.79 -19.38
CA PRO A 308 1.73 2.75 -20.78
C PRO A 308 2.88 2.72 -21.80
N GLU A 309 4.00 3.39 -21.50
CA GLU A 309 5.20 3.38 -22.34
C GLU A 309 5.88 2.01 -22.32
N ILE A 310 6.03 1.39 -21.14
CA ILE A 310 6.57 0.03 -21.03
C ILE A 310 5.70 -0.96 -21.82
N VAL A 311 4.37 -0.88 -21.65
CA VAL A 311 3.41 -1.73 -22.37
C VAL A 311 3.56 -1.57 -23.87
N ARG A 312 3.62 -0.34 -24.37
CA ARG A 312 3.77 -0.03 -25.79
C ARG A 312 5.03 -0.65 -26.40
N LEU A 313 6.13 -0.67 -25.65
CA LEU A 313 7.40 -1.22 -26.10
C LEU A 313 7.49 -2.74 -25.97
N CYS A 314 6.72 -3.35 -25.07
CA CYS A 314 6.62 -4.80 -24.91
C CYS A 314 5.69 -5.48 -25.94
N LEU A 315 5.14 -4.75 -26.90
CA LEU A 315 4.27 -5.34 -27.93
C LEU A 315 5.03 -6.31 -28.85
N PRO A 316 4.34 -7.28 -29.51
CA PRO A 316 4.97 -8.22 -30.42
C PRO A 316 5.87 -7.53 -31.47
N PRO A 317 6.98 -8.18 -31.92
CA PRO A 317 7.21 -9.64 -31.84
C PRO A 317 7.93 -10.13 -30.58
N THR A 318 8.58 -9.26 -29.76
CA THR A 318 9.45 -9.75 -28.68
C THR A 318 8.71 -9.98 -27.34
N GLY A 319 7.66 -9.23 -27.04
CA GLY A 319 6.97 -9.25 -25.77
C GLY A 319 7.80 -8.70 -24.59
N PHE A 320 8.98 -8.14 -24.89
CA PHE A 320 9.90 -7.54 -23.94
C PHE A 320 10.27 -6.13 -24.37
N ALA A 321 10.54 -5.26 -23.42
CA ALA A 321 11.13 -3.95 -23.64
C ALA A 321 12.46 -3.86 -22.90
N GLU A 322 13.46 -3.26 -23.53
CA GLU A 322 14.70 -2.91 -22.90
C GLU A 322 14.78 -1.39 -22.73
N THR A 323 15.10 -0.93 -21.54
CA THR A 323 15.31 0.48 -21.26
C THR A 323 16.78 0.75 -21.07
N SER A 324 17.33 1.65 -21.88
CA SER A 324 18.69 2.18 -21.76
C SER A 324 18.67 3.54 -21.06
N GLY A 325 19.82 4.00 -20.57
CA GLY A 325 19.94 5.31 -19.91
C GLY A 325 19.57 5.30 -18.41
N LEU A 326 19.28 4.13 -17.84
CA LEU A 326 18.94 3.94 -16.42
C LEU A 326 20.13 3.42 -15.60
N GLY A 327 21.35 3.58 -16.09
CA GLY A 327 22.56 2.93 -15.57
C GLY A 327 22.80 1.61 -16.31
N ALA A 328 22.41 0.47 -15.75
CA ALA A 328 22.36 -0.79 -16.48
C ALA A 328 21.06 -0.92 -17.28
N PRO A 329 21.06 -1.62 -18.42
CA PRO A 329 19.82 -1.92 -19.16
C PRO A 329 18.85 -2.72 -18.31
N ILE A 330 17.57 -2.34 -18.32
CA ILE A 330 16.51 -3.08 -17.64
C ILE A 330 15.61 -3.69 -18.71
N THR A 331 15.44 -5.00 -18.65
CA THR A 331 14.48 -5.71 -19.49
C THR A 331 13.17 -5.91 -18.74
N TRP A 332 12.07 -5.50 -19.36
CA TRP A 332 10.73 -5.59 -18.83
C TRP A 332 9.90 -6.60 -19.57
N ARG A 333 9.00 -7.28 -18.86
CA ARG A 333 7.85 -7.97 -19.43
C ARG A 333 6.59 -7.29 -18.90
N ALA A 334 5.84 -6.67 -19.79
CA ALA A 334 4.62 -5.98 -19.39
C ALA A 334 3.49 -6.95 -19.02
N ALA A 335 2.70 -6.55 -18.03
CA ALA A 335 1.36 -7.04 -17.77
C ALA A 335 0.42 -5.86 -18.06
N PRO A 336 -0.21 -5.79 -19.24
CA PRO A 336 -0.99 -4.63 -19.66
C PRO A 336 -1.99 -4.19 -18.59
N ASP A 337 -2.05 -2.87 -18.31
CA ASP A 337 -2.90 -2.23 -17.31
C ASP A 337 -2.66 -2.65 -15.83
N LEU A 338 -1.73 -3.58 -15.58
CA LEU A 338 -1.54 -4.19 -14.26
C LEU A 338 -0.14 -3.99 -13.69
N GLY A 339 0.85 -3.65 -14.50
CA GLY A 339 2.25 -3.47 -14.09
C GLY A 339 3.26 -4.09 -15.05
N ALA A 340 4.48 -4.28 -14.59
CA ALA A 340 5.54 -4.94 -15.34
C ALA A 340 6.46 -5.74 -14.41
N VAL A 341 7.06 -6.80 -14.94
CA VAL A 341 8.10 -7.60 -14.27
C VAL A 341 9.46 -7.25 -14.83
N ILE A 342 10.44 -7.07 -13.96
CA ILE A 342 11.85 -6.99 -14.34
C ILE A 342 12.33 -8.40 -14.62
N VAL A 343 12.89 -8.62 -15.83
CA VAL A 343 13.44 -9.91 -16.26
C VAL A 343 14.95 -9.86 -16.47
N SER A 344 15.59 -8.70 -16.25
CA SER A 344 17.05 -8.58 -16.28
C SER A 344 17.70 -9.46 -15.21
N PRO A 345 18.89 -10.01 -15.47
CA PRO A 345 19.63 -10.69 -14.42
C PRO A 345 20.06 -9.71 -13.31
N PRO A 346 20.29 -10.20 -12.07
CA PRO A 346 20.82 -9.37 -10.99
C PRO A 346 22.21 -8.77 -11.34
N PRO A 347 22.55 -7.57 -10.78
CA PRO A 347 21.80 -6.84 -9.76
C PRO A 347 20.61 -6.08 -10.35
N ASN A 348 19.42 -6.31 -9.79
CA ASN A 348 18.23 -5.56 -10.18
C ASN A 348 18.27 -4.15 -9.59
N PRO A 349 17.72 -3.13 -10.26
CA PRO A 349 17.54 -1.82 -9.66
C PRO A 349 16.44 -1.82 -8.60
N VAL A 350 16.43 -0.78 -7.76
CA VAL A 350 15.26 -0.46 -6.94
C VAL A 350 14.21 0.15 -7.86
N VAL A 351 13.00 -0.41 -7.84
CA VAL A 351 11.85 0.08 -8.61
C VAL A 351 10.67 0.28 -7.68
N ILE A 352 10.07 1.45 -7.73
CA ILE A 352 8.88 1.82 -6.96
C ILE A 352 7.71 2.00 -7.91
N PRO A 353 6.79 1.03 -8.00
CA PRO A 353 5.53 1.20 -8.70
C PRO A 353 4.56 2.06 -7.87
N CYS A 354 3.95 3.07 -8.49
CA CYS A 354 2.96 3.93 -7.82
C CYS A 354 2.15 4.76 -8.83
N ARG A 355 1.17 5.55 -8.34
CA ARG A 355 0.48 6.57 -9.14
C ARG A 355 1.32 7.85 -9.18
N TRP A 356 1.29 8.51 -10.36
CA TRP A 356 2.12 9.68 -10.63
C TRP A 356 1.93 10.81 -9.60
N PHE A 357 0.67 11.13 -9.23
CA PHE A 357 0.40 12.20 -8.28
C PHE A 357 1.12 12.00 -6.94
N ALA A 358 1.22 10.75 -6.48
CA ALA A 358 1.89 10.45 -5.23
C ALA A 358 3.41 10.57 -5.38
N TRP A 359 3.97 10.04 -6.48
CA TRP A 359 5.40 10.19 -6.74
C TRP A 359 5.82 11.66 -6.83
N ASP A 360 5.11 12.46 -7.66
CA ASP A 360 5.41 13.88 -7.85
C ASP A 360 5.28 14.70 -6.55
N ALA A 361 4.34 14.34 -5.68
CA ALA A 361 4.19 15.01 -4.39
C ALA A 361 5.38 14.82 -3.45
N PHE A 362 5.99 13.62 -3.44
CA PHE A 362 7.14 13.31 -2.59
C PHE A 362 8.48 13.63 -3.25
N HIS A 363 8.57 13.55 -4.57
CA HIS A 363 9.80 13.68 -5.37
C HIS A 363 9.55 14.62 -6.54
N PRO A 364 9.23 15.92 -6.27
CA PRO A 364 9.00 16.88 -7.34
C PRO A 364 10.26 17.10 -8.16
N ALA A 365 10.09 17.28 -9.47
CA ALA A 365 11.19 17.75 -10.31
C ALA A 365 11.68 19.14 -9.83
N PRO A 366 12.99 19.42 -9.87
CA PRO A 366 13.48 20.76 -9.65
C PRO A 366 12.84 21.72 -10.67
N ASP A 367 12.50 22.94 -10.21
CA ASP A 367 11.73 23.92 -10.96
C ASP A 367 12.29 24.15 -12.38
N GLY A 368 11.52 23.76 -13.36
CA GLY A 368 11.77 23.88 -14.79
C GLY A 368 10.55 23.51 -15.64
N GLY A 369 9.55 22.84 -15.03
CA GLY A 369 8.28 22.48 -15.65
C GLY A 369 7.11 23.00 -14.81
N SER A 370 6.66 24.21 -15.08
CA SER A 370 5.45 24.81 -14.47
C SER A 370 4.20 24.10 -14.94
N GLY A 371 3.88 22.97 -14.32
CA GLY A 371 2.53 22.43 -14.31
C GLY A 371 1.81 22.94 -13.08
N GLU A 372 1.02 23.99 -13.22
CA GLU A 372 0.08 24.43 -12.20
C GLU A 372 -0.81 23.26 -11.81
N PRO A 373 -1.00 22.93 -10.52
CA PRO A 373 -1.87 21.84 -10.13
C PRO A 373 -3.28 22.16 -10.61
N ALA A 374 -3.83 21.33 -11.46
CA ALA A 374 -5.23 21.44 -11.89
C ALA A 374 -6.11 21.51 -10.62
N GLY A 375 -6.82 22.63 -10.46
CA GLY A 375 -7.49 23.11 -9.29
C GLY A 375 -8.13 22.04 -8.41
N ALA A 376 -7.79 22.07 -7.14
CA ALA A 376 -8.58 21.43 -6.12
C ALA A 376 -10.01 21.99 -6.21
N PRO A 377 -11.05 21.14 -6.30
CA PRO A 377 -12.42 21.65 -6.21
C PRO A 377 -12.60 22.28 -4.85
N ALA A 378 -13.01 23.55 -4.85
CA ALA A 378 -13.35 24.31 -3.65
C ALA A 378 -14.27 23.47 -2.76
N ALA A 379 -13.93 23.41 -1.48
CA ALA A 379 -14.75 22.80 -0.46
C ALA A 379 -16.16 23.42 -0.55
N ALA A 380 -17.17 22.63 -0.88
CA ALA A 380 -18.54 23.03 -0.83
C ALA A 380 -18.90 23.29 0.64
N SER A 381 -19.16 24.53 0.97
CA SER A 381 -19.72 24.93 2.27
C SER A 381 -21.06 24.21 2.47
N PRO A 382 -21.34 23.66 3.66
CA PRO A 382 -22.65 23.11 3.96
C PRO A 382 -23.63 24.26 4.12
N THR A 383 -24.51 24.47 3.12
CA THR A 383 -25.74 25.23 3.32
C THR A 383 -26.74 24.32 4.00
N GLY A 384 -27.01 24.59 5.28
CA GLY A 384 -28.25 24.13 5.92
C GLY A 384 -29.49 24.89 5.41
N PRO A 385 -30.69 24.48 5.71
CA PRO A 385 -31.27 24.66 7.02
C PRO A 385 -31.46 23.38 7.84
#